data_2f762f9002d7a9ac0615da29ecbb640e
#
_entry.id   2f762f9002d7a9ac0615da29ecbb640e
#
_cell.length_a   1.000
_cell.length_b   1.000
_cell.length_c   1.000
_cell.angle_alpha   90.00
_cell.angle_beta   90.00
_cell.angle_gamma   90.00
#
_symmetry.space_group_name_H-M   'P 1'
#
loop_
_entity.id
_entity.type
_entity.pdbx_description
1 polymer ?
#
loop_
_entity_poly.entity_id
_entity_poly.type
_entity_poly.pdbx_seq_one_letter_code
_entity_poly.pdbx_strand_id
1 'polypeptide(L)'
;MDLPSANDAPDTGRRKIMKNSAFAGAVAAAYGWLSPRTGSAQNTTASLEPTPYLEPFLDPLTIPPIKTTTLLQPRPGRLAVAGEAGRDPHQRYQEFLPQREYEVRVRAFQYRYHLHLPLETVWGYDGMIPGPTFVGRVGQPALVRFRNELPQNHVGYGSPEICTHLHGGHVGSASDGFADNYFSPTKAGASLRNPGAFYDHHYPHYPSKGDARNITNTLWYHDHREDFTAPNVYRGLAGAYILFDSLDSGSESSGLRLPSGVGRYDIPLILQDKKFDSGGNLSYNQFDAEGFVGNLFLVNGKVQPYFNVEGRKYRFRLINGSLARYFEMYLGDESNRFHNFTFIASDGNLLERPLTLQKILMGMGERADIIVDFSKYPPGTKLYLVNRLEQVDPRKPTGKLLTPGIRMLRFEVGPRTTDNSVIPAYLRALAPFNRSAAKIIRSFRFERNNGQWSINGKFWDPERVDAAPKLNVPEIWKLQSDSGGWAHPIHVHLDDYRILSINGNPPPPEWRGRKDVLSLLPGDYAEILVEFRDFTGKYMMHCHQQSHEDHAMMIRFDVVP
;
A
#
# COMPACT_ATOMS: atom_id res chain seq x y z
N MET A 1 42.47 13.63 32.93
CA MET A 1 41.28 14.41 32.51
C MET A 1 41.11 14.16 31.01
N ASP A 2 40.46 13.06 30.70
CA ASP A 2 40.33 12.57 29.34
C ASP A 2 38.95 12.98 28.80
N LEU A 3 38.98 13.53 27.60
CA LEU A 3 37.79 13.89 26.82
C LEU A 3 37.13 12.63 26.31
N PRO A 4 35.79 12.49 26.31
CA PRO A 4 35.13 11.35 25.73
C PRO A 4 35.16 11.41 24.20
N SER A 5 35.40 10.26 23.57
CA SER A 5 35.43 10.05 22.13
C SER A 5 34.06 10.26 21.53
N ALA A 6 34.00 11.07 20.48
CA ALA A 6 32.83 11.26 19.63
C ALA A 6 32.67 10.05 18.72
N ASN A 7 31.69 9.22 18.96
CA ASN A 7 31.16 8.25 18.00
C ASN A 7 29.77 7.82 18.45
N ASP A 8 28.76 8.59 18.08
CA ASP A 8 27.36 8.13 17.94
C ASP A 8 26.53 9.27 17.34
N ALA A 9 26.76 9.55 16.06
CA ALA A 9 25.84 10.36 15.28
C ALA A 9 24.87 9.42 14.53
N PRO A 10 23.57 9.68 14.51
CA PRO A 10 22.64 8.90 13.71
C PRO A 10 23.00 8.98 12.22
N ASP A 11 22.77 7.90 11.50
CA ASP A 11 23.10 7.72 10.08
C ASP A 11 22.36 8.76 9.19
N THR A 12 22.96 9.91 9.05
CA THR A 12 22.53 10.99 8.16
C THR A 12 23.17 10.86 6.76
N GLY A 13 23.87 9.74 6.49
CA GLY A 13 24.71 9.58 5.29
C GLY A 13 23.95 9.80 3.98
N ARG A 14 22.75 9.28 3.86
CA ARG A 14 21.95 9.41 2.63
C ARG A 14 21.36 10.81 2.46
N ARG A 15 20.89 11.44 3.53
CA ARG A 15 20.44 12.85 3.51
C ARG A 15 21.58 13.82 3.21
N LYS A 16 22.80 13.53 3.69
CA LYS A 16 24.00 14.30 3.32
C LYS A 16 24.39 14.10 1.85
N ILE A 17 24.26 12.89 1.32
CA ILE A 17 24.53 12.61 -0.10
C ILE A 17 23.52 13.34 -1.00
N MET A 18 22.22 13.34 -0.65
CA MET A 18 21.22 14.10 -1.42
C MET A 18 21.36 15.62 -1.28
N LYS A 19 21.77 16.13 -0.11
CA LYS A 19 22.09 17.55 0.05
C LYS A 19 23.37 17.96 -0.69
N ASN A 20 24.32 17.05 -0.88
CA ASN A 20 25.60 17.30 -1.56
C ASN A 20 25.59 16.98 -3.06
N SER A 21 24.58 16.30 -3.60
CA SER A 21 24.48 16.08 -5.06
C SER A 21 24.22 17.38 -5.83
N ALA A 22 23.79 18.46 -5.19
CA ALA A 22 23.83 19.80 -5.78
C ALA A 22 25.27 20.33 -5.95
N PHE A 23 26.29 19.74 -5.26
CA PHE A 23 27.68 20.13 -5.38
C PHE A 23 28.48 19.27 -6.40
N ALA A 24 27.97 18.11 -6.80
CA ALA A 24 28.65 17.26 -7.81
C ALA A 24 28.59 17.85 -9.22
N GLY A 25 27.67 18.78 -9.49
CA GLY A 25 27.61 19.52 -10.73
C GLY A 25 28.70 20.59 -10.89
N ALA A 26 29.36 21.01 -9.81
CA ALA A 26 30.35 22.08 -9.83
C ALA A 26 31.80 21.60 -10.02
N VAL A 27 32.12 20.33 -9.84
CA VAL A 27 33.48 19.79 -9.96
C VAL A 27 33.79 19.28 -11.38
N ALA A 28 32.74 19.00 -12.18
CA ALA A 28 32.94 18.62 -13.60
C ALA A 28 33.26 19.80 -14.55
N ALA A 29 33.19 21.04 -14.07
CA ALA A 29 33.46 22.23 -14.87
C ALA A 29 34.94 22.66 -14.92
N ALA A 30 35.85 21.92 -14.29
CA ALA A 30 37.26 22.30 -14.18
C ALA A 30 38.18 21.66 -15.25
N TYR A 31 37.68 20.80 -16.14
CA TYR A 31 38.44 20.33 -17.30
C TYR A 31 37.70 20.71 -18.58
N GLY A 32 38.30 21.72 -19.21
CA GLY A 32 37.75 22.42 -20.35
C GLY A 32 37.56 21.59 -21.62
N TRP A 33 36.83 22.25 -22.53
CA TRP A 33 36.55 21.93 -23.93
C TRP A 33 35.40 20.98 -24.19
N LEU A 34 34.20 21.55 -24.32
CA LEU A 34 33.29 21.24 -25.42
C LEU A 34 32.20 22.35 -25.53
N SER A 35 32.12 22.93 -26.73
CA SER A 35 31.17 23.97 -27.12
C SER A 35 29.70 23.58 -26.95
N PRO A 36 28.74 24.51 -26.72
CA PRO A 36 27.34 24.17 -26.64
C PRO A 36 26.82 23.78 -28.03
N ARG A 37 26.56 22.51 -28.24
CA ARG A 37 25.71 22.05 -29.33
C ARG A 37 24.26 22.20 -28.89
N THR A 38 23.52 23.04 -29.59
CA THR A 38 22.07 23.07 -29.61
C THR A 38 21.59 21.68 -30.06
N GLY A 39 21.29 20.80 -29.13
CA GLY A 39 20.73 19.48 -29.38
C GLY A 39 19.22 19.58 -29.37
N SER A 40 18.60 19.37 -30.53
CA SER A 40 17.20 19.00 -30.65
C SER A 40 16.90 17.84 -29.69
N ALA A 41 15.77 17.93 -28.99
CA ALA A 41 15.23 16.84 -28.18
C ALA A 41 15.10 15.59 -29.06
N GLN A 42 16.07 14.70 -28.98
CA GLN A 42 15.90 13.36 -29.51
C GLN A 42 14.84 12.66 -28.65
N ASN A 43 13.74 12.31 -29.28
CA ASN A 43 12.83 11.27 -28.81
C ASN A 43 13.65 9.99 -28.69
N THR A 44 14.27 9.77 -27.54
CA THR A 44 14.70 8.42 -27.15
C THR A 44 13.42 7.66 -26.85
N THR A 45 12.91 6.92 -27.83
CA THR A 45 12.10 5.74 -27.55
C THR A 45 12.93 4.92 -26.57
N ALA A 46 12.53 4.92 -25.31
CA ALA A 46 13.13 4.03 -24.33
C ALA A 46 13.00 2.61 -24.92
N SER A 47 14.10 2.03 -25.33
CA SER A 47 14.14 0.64 -25.72
C SER A 47 13.75 -0.14 -24.48
N LEU A 48 12.56 -0.76 -24.52
CA LEU A 48 12.17 -1.72 -23.50
C LEU A 48 13.29 -2.73 -23.42
N GLU A 49 13.97 -2.83 -22.27
CA GLU A 49 14.93 -3.88 -22.00
C GLU A 49 14.30 -5.21 -22.43
N PRO A 50 15.04 -6.10 -23.12
CA PRO A 50 14.49 -7.35 -23.60
C PRO A 50 13.94 -8.14 -22.41
N THR A 51 12.62 -8.26 -22.37
CA THR A 51 11.91 -9.04 -21.36
C THR A 51 12.06 -10.51 -21.68
N PRO A 52 12.35 -11.40 -20.71
CA PRO A 52 12.31 -12.83 -20.97
C PRO A 52 10.92 -13.22 -21.45
N TYR A 53 10.84 -13.97 -22.56
CA TYR A 53 9.57 -14.52 -23.01
C TYR A 53 9.09 -15.56 -22.00
N LEU A 54 7.92 -15.33 -21.41
CA LEU A 54 7.28 -16.24 -20.47
C LEU A 54 5.94 -16.68 -21.03
N GLU A 55 5.70 -17.99 -21.00
CA GLU A 55 4.36 -18.51 -21.28
C GLU A 55 3.45 -18.19 -20.10
N PRO A 56 2.39 -17.39 -20.28
CA PRO A 56 1.53 -17.00 -19.18
C PRO A 56 0.64 -18.15 -18.71
N PHE A 57 0.18 -18.09 -17.47
CA PHE A 57 -0.80 -19.00 -16.87
C PHE A 57 -0.29 -20.45 -16.69
N LEU A 58 0.98 -20.63 -16.42
CA LEU A 58 1.58 -21.92 -16.03
C LEU A 58 1.54 -22.14 -14.52
N ASP A 59 1.78 -21.09 -13.75
CA ASP A 59 1.76 -21.17 -12.29
C ASP A 59 0.34 -20.96 -11.75
N PRO A 60 -0.09 -21.72 -10.73
CA PRO A 60 -1.32 -21.41 -10.02
C PRO A 60 -1.18 -20.12 -9.21
N LEU A 61 -2.29 -19.42 -9.01
CA LEU A 61 -2.37 -18.27 -8.11
C LEU A 61 -1.98 -18.68 -6.69
N THR A 62 -1.05 -17.96 -6.09
CA THR A 62 -0.73 -18.12 -4.67
C THR A 62 -1.88 -17.60 -3.80
N ILE A 63 -2.43 -18.43 -2.95
CA ILE A 63 -3.38 -18.05 -1.91
C ILE A 63 -2.60 -18.06 -0.57
N PRO A 64 -2.26 -16.89 -0.01
CA PRO A 64 -1.55 -16.84 1.27
C PRO A 64 -2.39 -17.47 2.39
N PRO A 65 -1.78 -18.28 3.28
CA PRO A 65 -2.51 -18.88 4.38
C PRO A 65 -3.02 -17.82 5.36
N ILE A 66 -4.10 -18.15 6.07
CA ILE A 66 -4.58 -17.30 7.17
C ILE A 66 -3.58 -17.41 8.32
N LYS A 67 -3.16 -16.26 8.86
CA LYS A 67 -2.24 -16.19 10.00
C LYS A 67 -2.89 -16.78 11.24
N THR A 68 -2.23 -17.75 11.84
CA THR A 68 -2.66 -18.38 13.09
C THR A 68 -2.17 -17.62 14.32
N THR A 69 -2.97 -17.63 15.38
CA THR A 69 -2.59 -17.04 16.67
C THR A 69 -1.46 -17.83 17.34
N THR A 70 -0.66 -17.14 18.14
CA THR A 70 0.37 -17.76 18.99
C THR A 70 0.52 -16.97 20.28
N LEU A 71 0.90 -17.61 21.38
CA LEU A 71 1.22 -16.91 22.62
C LEU A 71 2.60 -16.29 22.52
N LEU A 72 2.68 -15.00 22.78
CA LEU A 72 3.92 -14.23 22.68
C LEU A 72 4.76 -14.33 23.95
N GLN A 73 6.07 -14.49 23.77
CA GLN A 73 7.06 -14.43 24.84
C GLN A 73 8.22 -13.49 24.44
N PRO A 74 8.65 -12.55 25.29
CA PRO A 74 7.99 -12.16 26.56
C PRO A 74 6.56 -11.68 26.32
N ARG A 75 5.73 -11.76 27.36
CA ARG A 75 4.34 -11.29 27.31
C ARG A 75 4.30 -9.81 26.90
N PRO A 76 3.48 -9.46 25.90
CA PRO A 76 3.36 -8.06 25.47
C PRO A 76 2.69 -7.20 26.54
N GLY A 77 2.95 -5.89 26.48
CA GLY A 77 2.39 -4.93 27.41
C GLY A 77 2.13 -3.57 26.80
N ARG A 78 1.57 -2.68 27.60
CA ARG A 78 1.42 -1.27 27.19
C ARG A 78 2.77 -0.63 26.87
N LEU A 79 3.79 -0.91 27.69
CA LEU A 79 5.18 -0.48 27.47
C LEU A 79 5.94 -1.52 26.66
N ALA A 80 7.01 -1.09 26.00
CA ALA A 80 7.95 -1.98 25.35
C ALA A 80 8.56 -2.96 26.38
N VAL A 81 8.72 -4.22 25.96
CA VAL A 81 9.22 -5.31 26.80
C VAL A 81 10.67 -5.67 26.46
N ALA A 82 11.30 -6.53 27.26
CA ALA A 82 12.70 -6.92 27.04
C ALA A 82 12.92 -7.52 25.63
N GLY A 83 13.90 -7.00 24.89
CA GLY A 83 14.24 -7.41 23.53
C GLY A 83 13.38 -6.77 22.44
N GLU A 84 12.37 -5.99 22.81
CA GLU A 84 11.58 -5.17 21.90
C GLU A 84 12.31 -3.85 21.58
N ALA A 85 12.15 -3.35 20.35
CA ALA A 85 12.57 -2.00 20.01
C ALA A 85 11.84 -0.96 20.88
N GLY A 86 12.54 0.12 21.23
CA GLY A 86 12.12 1.04 22.29
C GLY A 86 10.98 1.99 21.89
N ARG A 87 9.82 1.45 21.55
CA ARG A 87 8.62 2.21 21.15
C ARG A 87 7.99 3.02 22.29
N ASP A 88 7.16 3.95 21.91
CA ASP A 88 6.24 4.62 22.82
C ASP A 88 5.15 3.68 23.38
N PRO A 89 4.54 4.04 24.52
CA PRO A 89 3.45 3.25 25.09
C PRO A 89 2.25 3.16 24.14
N HIS A 90 1.67 1.96 24.00
CA HIS A 90 0.41 1.82 23.28
C HIS A 90 -0.70 2.66 23.91
N GLN A 91 -1.37 3.48 23.09
CA GLN A 91 -2.53 4.24 23.52
C GLN A 91 -3.74 3.31 23.68
N ARG A 92 -4.61 3.60 24.64
CA ARG A 92 -5.85 2.88 24.92
C ARG A 92 -5.67 1.37 25.13
N TYR A 93 -4.45 0.92 25.49
CA TYR A 93 -4.14 -0.51 25.66
C TYR A 93 -5.02 -1.21 26.69
N GLN A 94 -5.31 -0.54 27.83
CA GLN A 94 -6.14 -1.11 28.89
C GLN A 94 -7.63 -1.21 28.50
N GLU A 95 -8.07 -0.35 27.59
CA GLU A 95 -9.42 -0.38 27.04
C GLU A 95 -9.60 -1.50 26.01
N PHE A 96 -8.54 -1.80 25.26
CA PHE A 96 -8.52 -2.79 24.19
C PHE A 96 -7.46 -3.87 24.45
N LEU A 97 -7.58 -4.58 25.57
CA LEU A 97 -6.65 -5.67 25.90
C LEU A 97 -6.62 -6.71 24.78
N PRO A 98 -5.43 -7.12 24.30
CA PRO A 98 -5.31 -8.08 23.22
C PRO A 98 -6.02 -9.40 23.54
N GLN A 99 -6.89 -9.84 22.65
CA GLN A 99 -7.57 -11.14 22.66
C GLN A 99 -6.95 -12.11 21.67
N ARG A 100 -6.18 -11.59 20.72
CA ARG A 100 -5.45 -12.35 19.72
C ARG A 100 -4.01 -11.88 19.68
N GLU A 101 -3.09 -12.82 19.71
CA GLU A 101 -1.66 -12.56 19.61
C GLU A 101 -1.10 -13.28 18.39
N TYR A 102 -0.19 -12.62 17.67
CA TYR A 102 0.45 -13.15 16.47
C TYR A 102 1.94 -12.84 16.49
N GLU A 103 2.79 -13.79 16.10
CA GLU A 103 4.18 -13.52 15.76
C GLU A 103 4.39 -13.70 14.27
N VAL A 104 4.97 -12.68 13.62
CA VAL A 104 5.39 -12.69 12.22
C VAL A 104 6.90 -12.58 12.18
N ARG A 105 7.55 -13.46 11.45
CA ARG A 105 9.01 -13.46 11.28
C ARG A 105 9.36 -12.93 9.90
N VAL A 106 10.05 -11.80 9.86
CA VAL A 106 10.50 -11.20 8.60
C VAL A 106 11.83 -11.84 8.20
N ARG A 107 11.84 -12.53 7.06
CA ARG A 107 12.96 -13.39 6.64
C ARG A 107 13.34 -13.19 5.19
N ALA A 108 14.61 -13.44 4.90
CA ALA A 108 15.09 -13.68 3.54
C ALA A 108 14.88 -15.16 3.17
N PHE A 109 14.48 -15.42 1.93
CA PHE A 109 14.28 -16.77 1.42
C PHE A 109 14.38 -16.81 -0.10
N GLN A 110 14.48 -18.04 -0.68
CA GLN A 110 14.50 -18.23 -2.13
C GLN A 110 13.08 -18.32 -2.68
N TYR A 111 12.77 -17.51 -3.70
CA TYR A 111 11.45 -17.45 -4.31
C TYR A 111 11.53 -17.50 -5.83
N ARG A 112 10.55 -18.10 -6.46
CA ARG A 112 10.42 -18.16 -7.93
C ARG A 112 9.12 -17.49 -8.35
N TYR A 113 9.24 -16.43 -9.10
CA TYR A 113 8.09 -15.63 -9.57
C TYR A 113 7.30 -16.30 -10.71
N HIS A 114 7.97 -17.14 -11.50
CA HIS A 114 7.40 -17.92 -12.60
C HIS A 114 8.20 -19.19 -12.82
N LEU A 115 7.58 -20.26 -13.32
CA LEU A 115 8.23 -21.57 -13.52
C LEU A 115 9.53 -21.46 -14.32
N HIS A 116 9.58 -20.57 -15.32
CA HIS A 116 10.73 -20.37 -16.21
C HIS A 116 11.70 -19.28 -15.73
N LEU A 117 11.46 -18.63 -14.59
CA LEU A 117 12.38 -17.66 -14.01
C LEU A 117 13.33 -18.33 -13.01
N PRO A 118 14.54 -17.79 -12.79
CA PRO A 118 15.44 -18.27 -11.75
C PRO A 118 14.86 -18.07 -10.34
N LEU A 119 15.52 -18.68 -9.35
CA LEU A 119 15.27 -18.40 -7.94
C LEU A 119 15.93 -17.07 -7.55
N GLU A 120 15.17 -16.24 -6.84
CA GLU A 120 15.61 -14.95 -6.33
C GLU A 120 15.65 -14.95 -4.81
N THR A 121 16.64 -14.28 -4.22
CA THR A 121 16.65 -14.00 -2.79
C THR A 121 15.76 -12.80 -2.50
N VAL A 122 14.63 -13.06 -1.86
CA VAL A 122 13.60 -12.08 -1.53
C VAL A 122 13.37 -12.02 -0.03
N TRP A 123 12.58 -11.05 0.41
CA TRP A 123 12.15 -10.94 1.80
C TRP A 123 10.65 -11.19 1.91
N GLY A 124 10.22 -11.71 3.03
CA GLY A 124 8.80 -11.97 3.24
C GLY A 124 8.42 -12.06 4.71
N TYR A 125 7.21 -11.67 4.98
CA TYR A 125 6.57 -11.92 6.25
C TYR A 125 6.29 -13.43 6.36
N ASP A 126 6.80 -14.08 7.40
CA ASP A 126 6.86 -15.54 7.59
C ASP A 126 7.57 -16.29 6.44
N GLY A 127 8.47 -15.61 5.72
CA GLY A 127 9.24 -16.22 4.62
C GLY A 127 8.36 -16.58 3.41
N MET A 128 7.35 -15.78 3.08
CA MET A 128 6.47 -15.98 1.92
C MET A 128 6.10 -14.67 1.24
N ILE A 129 5.68 -14.76 -0.03
CA ILE A 129 5.15 -13.67 -0.86
C ILE A 129 3.82 -14.09 -1.49
N PRO A 130 2.72 -13.32 -1.29
CA PRO A 130 2.56 -12.32 -0.24
C PRO A 130 2.70 -12.91 1.15
N GLY A 131 2.91 -12.06 2.17
CA GLY A 131 2.84 -12.48 3.57
C GLY A 131 1.47 -13.08 3.92
N PRO A 132 1.34 -13.77 5.08
CA PRO A 132 0.10 -14.44 5.48
C PRO A 132 -1.06 -13.44 5.57
N THR A 133 -2.27 -13.89 5.22
CA THR A 133 -3.47 -13.07 5.36
C THR A 133 -3.93 -13.02 6.81
N PHE A 134 -4.03 -11.85 7.39
CA PHE A 134 -4.69 -11.68 8.69
C PHE A 134 -6.20 -11.62 8.53
N VAL A 135 -6.88 -12.23 9.48
CA VAL A 135 -8.35 -12.16 9.59
C VAL A 135 -8.70 -11.71 11.01
N GLY A 136 -9.06 -10.45 11.14
CA GLY A 136 -9.50 -9.83 12.40
C GLY A 136 -11.02 -9.70 12.47
N ARG A 137 -11.50 -9.41 13.68
CA ARG A 137 -12.91 -9.07 13.93
C ARG A 137 -13.00 -7.83 14.81
N VAL A 138 -13.91 -6.94 14.48
CA VAL A 138 -14.23 -5.80 15.34
C VAL A 138 -14.65 -6.30 16.73
N GLY A 139 -14.11 -5.66 17.77
CA GLY A 139 -14.26 -6.07 19.15
C GLY A 139 -13.35 -7.19 19.62
N GLN A 140 -12.42 -7.67 18.77
CA GLN A 140 -11.37 -8.60 19.15
C GLN A 140 -10.00 -7.97 18.93
N PRO A 141 -9.50 -7.14 19.86
CA PRO A 141 -8.21 -6.50 19.73
C PRO A 141 -7.08 -7.51 19.53
N ALA A 142 -6.14 -7.15 18.67
CA ALA A 142 -4.99 -8.00 18.36
C ALA A 142 -3.68 -7.31 18.75
N LEU A 143 -2.69 -8.13 19.05
CA LEU A 143 -1.30 -7.72 19.13
C LEU A 143 -0.49 -8.55 18.13
N VAL A 144 0.25 -7.85 17.28
CA VAL A 144 1.09 -8.46 16.25
C VAL A 144 2.55 -8.10 16.52
N ARG A 145 3.35 -9.11 16.80
CA ARG A 145 4.80 -9.01 16.94
C ARG A 145 5.47 -9.24 15.60
N PHE A 146 6.11 -8.23 15.06
CA PHE A 146 7.01 -8.40 13.91
C PHE A 146 8.43 -8.60 14.42
N ARG A 147 8.98 -9.80 14.17
CA ARG A 147 10.35 -10.15 14.51
C ARG A 147 11.24 -10.01 13.29
N ASN A 148 12.27 -9.20 13.41
CA ASN A 148 13.23 -8.99 12.33
C ASN A 148 14.33 -10.06 12.36
N GLU A 149 14.26 -10.99 11.42
CA GLU A 149 15.25 -12.07 11.21
C GLU A 149 15.97 -11.89 9.85
N LEU A 150 15.97 -10.67 9.30
CA LEU A 150 16.74 -10.37 8.08
C LEU A 150 18.24 -10.38 8.35
N PRO A 151 19.06 -10.80 7.36
CA PRO A 151 20.51 -10.78 7.48
C PRO A 151 21.02 -9.34 7.59
N GLN A 152 21.65 -9.00 8.72
CA GLN A 152 22.13 -7.64 9.01
C GLN A 152 23.34 -7.24 8.14
N ASN A 153 24.02 -8.20 7.54
CA ASN A 153 25.11 -7.98 6.57
C ASN A 153 24.62 -8.03 5.12
N HIS A 154 23.34 -7.69 4.91
CA HIS A 154 22.71 -7.70 3.59
C HIS A 154 23.47 -6.78 2.60
N VAL A 155 23.60 -7.26 1.36
CA VAL A 155 24.18 -6.53 0.22
C VAL A 155 23.14 -6.43 -0.91
N GLY A 156 23.10 -5.31 -1.58
CA GLY A 156 22.15 -5.00 -2.65
C GLY A 156 21.12 -3.95 -2.22
N TYR A 157 20.00 -3.87 -2.92
CA TYR A 157 18.97 -2.90 -2.61
C TYR A 157 18.14 -3.30 -1.39
N GLY A 158 17.46 -2.34 -0.77
CA GLY A 158 16.70 -2.51 0.47
C GLY A 158 17.54 -2.30 1.73
N SER A 159 16.88 -2.28 2.86
CA SER A 159 17.49 -2.11 4.18
C SER A 159 16.99 -3.22 5.11
N PRO A 160 17.90 -3.89 5.88
CA PRO A 160 17.48 -4.94 6.81
C PRO A 160 16.77 -4.40 8.06
N GLU A 161 16.71 -3.09 8.25
CA GLU A 161 15.80 -2.47 9.21
C GLU A 161 14.39 -2.44 8.61
N ILE A 162 13.39 -2.72 9.41
CA ILE A 162 11.99 -2.76 9.00
C ILE A 162 11.12 -1.82 9.82
N CYS A 163 10.04 -1.34 9.21
CA CYS A 163 8.95 -0.63 9.87
C CYS A 163 7.63 -1.07 9.24
N THR A 164 6.80 -1.82 9.94
CA THR A 164 5.55 -2.31 9.35
C THR A 164 4.40 -1.34 9.59
N HIS A 165 3.74 -0.90 8.52
CA HIS A 165 2.51 -0.12 8.54
C HIS A 165 1.30 -1.00 8.25
N LEU A 166 0.21 -0.82 9.02
CA LEU A 166 -1.10 -1.38 8.71
C LEU A 166 -1.92 -0.33 7.95
N HIS A 167 -1.84 -0.35 6.63
CA HIS A 167 -2.49 0.59 5.74
C HIS A 167 -4.02 0.49 5.82
N GLY A 168 -4.67 1.59 6.15
CA GLY A 168 -6.10 1.68 6.47
C GLY A 168 -6.43 1.31 7.92
N GLY A 169 -5.43 1.13 8.78
CA GLY A 169 -5.59 0.79 10.18
C GLY A 169 -5.95 1.99 11.06
N HIS A 170 -7.06 1.91 11.82
CA HIS A 170 -7.37 2.89 12.87
C HIS A 170 -6.67 2.50 14.16
N VAL A 171 -5.44 3.00 14.35
CA VAL A 171 -4.51 2.53 15.38
C VAL A 171 -3.75 3.69 16.04
N GLY A 172 -3.29 3.49 17.28
CA GLY A 172 -2.46 4.48 17.96
C GLY A 172 -1.09 4.66 17.29
N SER A 173 -0.52 5.86 17.37
CA SER A 173 0.74 6.29 16.74
C SER A 173 1.89 5.28 16.91
N ALA A 174 2.03 4.65 18.09
CA ALA A 174 3.06 3.62 18.32
C ALA A 174 2.85 2.32 17.51
N SER A 175 1.70 2.14 16.87
CA SER A 175 1.36 0.93 16.10
C SER A 175 1.06 1.23 14.62
N ASP A 176 1.18 2.49 14.21
CA ASP A 176 0.87 2.95 12.86
C ASP A 176 1.95 2.60 11.83
N GLY A 177 3.21 2.46 12.27
CA GLY A 177 4.35 2.30 11.39
C GLY A 177 4.89 3.64 10.90
N PHE A 178 5.06 4.61 11.81
CA PHE A 178 5.72 5.88 11.49
C PHE A 178 7.12 5.62 10.91
N ALA A 179 7.44 6.20 9.77
CA ALA A 179 8.58 5.81 8.92
C ALA A 179 9.92 5.75 9.66
N ASP A 180 10.12 6.63 10.65
CA ASP A 180 11.33 6.65 11.52
C ASP A 180 11.25 5.68 12.71
N ASN A 181 10.19 4.88 12.84
CA ASN A 181 10.10 3.78 13.81
C ASN A 181 10.70 2.46 13.28
N TYR A 182 11.67 2.53 12.38
CA TYR A 182 12.35 1.35 11.86
C TYR A 182 13.30 0.73 12.89
N PHE A 183 13.46 -0.58 12.82
CA PHE A 183 14.29 -1.32 13.77
C PHE A 183 14.95 -2.55 13.16
N SER A 184 16.06 -2.92 13.77
CA SER A 184 16.71 -4.22 13.67
C SER A 184 17.30 -4.60 15.04
N PRO A 185 17.89 -5.79 15.20
CA PRO A 185 18.58 -6.15 16.44
C PRO A 185 19.69 -5.18 16.85
N THR A 186 20.25 -4.44 15.89
CA THR A 186 21.44 -3.58 16.10
C THR A 186 21.21 -2.10 15.80
N LYS A 187 20.09 -1.73 15.14
CA LYS A 187 19.84 -0.36 14.70
C LYS A 187 18.37 0.01 14.80
N ALA A 188 18.12 1.26 15.13
CA ALA A 188 16.77 1.83 15.22
C ALA A 188 16.76 3.27 14.70
N GLY A 189 15.60 3.72 14.22
CA GLY A 189 15.35 5.12 13.89
C GLY A 189 15.34 6.00 15.13
N ALA A 190 15.53 7.31 14.94
CA ALA A 190 15.67 8.28 16.03
C ALA A 190 14.40 8.40 16.91
N SER A 191 13.25 8.03 16.37
CA SER A 191 11.99 7.98 17.12
C SER A 191 11.89 6.84 18.14
N LEU A 192 12.79 5.87 18.09
CA LEU A 192 12.85 4.74 19.03
C LEU A 192 13.97 4.94 20.04
N ARG A 193 13.75 4.49 21.28
CA ARG A 193 14.73 4.65 22.36
C ARG A 193 15.93 3.73 22.22
N ASN A 194 15.75 2.57 21.61
CA ASN A 194 16.79 1.54 21.42
C ASN A 194 16.41 0.56 20.31
N PRO A 195 17.39 -0.11 19.68
CA PRO A 195 17.18 -1.26 18.81
C PRO A 195 16.49 -2.44 19.52
N GLY A 196 15.94 -3.36 18.75
CA GLY A 196 15.31 -4.57 19.26
C GLY A 196 15.15 -5.65 18.20
N ALA A 197 15.00 -6.90 18.65
CA ALA A 197 14.79 -8.03 17.74
C ALA A 197 13.36 -8.09 17.20
N PHE A 198 12.44 -7.38 17.78
CA PHE A 198 11.03 -7.34 17.40
C PHE A 198 10.38 -6.01 17.81
N TYR A 199 9.19 -5.78 17.25
CA TYR A 199 8.32 -4.64 17.56
C TYR A 199 6.89 -5.14 17.67
N ASP A 200 6.19 -4.73 18.72
CA ASP A 200 4.80 -5.09 18.99
C ASP A 200 3.85 -3.99 18.49
N HIS A 201 2.91 -4.37 17.62
CA HIS A 201 1.84 -3.50 17.15
C HIS A 201 0.53 -3.88 17.82
N HIS A 202 -0.17 -2.93 18.40
CA HIS A 202 -1.48 -3.09 19.02
C HIS A 202 -2.57 -2.60 18.07
N TYR A 203 -3.44 -3.50 17.64
CA TYR A 203 -4.56 -3.24 16.73
C TYR A 203 -5.88 -3.41 17.48
N PRO A 204 -6.54 -2.30 17.88
CA PRO A 204 -7.77 -2.33 18.68
C PRO A 204 -8.95 -3.00 17.99
N HIS A 205 -8.96 -3.11 16.65
CA HIS A 205 -10.12 -3.56 15.87
C HIS A 205 -11.41 -2.85 16.31
N TYR A 206 -11.31 -1.56 16.37
CA TYR A 206 -12.36 -0.67 16.87
C TYR A 206 -12.73 0.32 15.76
N PRO A 207 -14.03 0.53 15.50
CA PRO A 207 -14.44 1.51 14.50
C PRO A 207 -14.15 2.92 15.01
N SER A 208 -13.63 3.77 14.16
CA SER A 208 -13.33 5.16 14.50
C SER A 208 -14.53 5.81 15.19
N LYS A 209 -14.32 6.37 16.40
CA LYS A 209 -15.33 6.97 17.28
C LYS A 209 -16.44 6.00 17.74
N GLY A 210 -16.20 4.70 17.72
CA GLY A 210 -17.23 3.69 18.05
C GLY A 210 -18.36 3.58 17.03
N ASP A 211 -18.28 4.27 15.91
CA ASP A 211 -19.32 4.27 14.88
C ASP A 211 -19.09 3.14 13.87
N ALA A 212 -19.93 2.12 13.91
CA ALA A 212 -19.85 0.95 13.02
C ALA A 212 -19.87 1.32 11.51
N ARG A 213 -20.28 2.53 11.14
CA ARG A 213 -20.20 3.02 9.77
C ARG A 213 -18.78 3.36 9.34
N ASN A 214 -17.87 3.52 10.30
CA ASN A 214 -16.46 3.89 10.06
C ASN A 214 -15.51 2.68 10.09
N ILE A 215 -15.97 1.48 9.73
CA ILE A 215 -15.12 0.29 9.66
C ILE A 215 -14.54 0.15 8.26
N THR A 216 -13.23 -0.06 8.20
CA THR A 216 -12.49 -0.45 7.00
C THR A 216 -12.30 -1.96 7.00
N ASN A 217 -12.79 -2.66 5.96
CA ASN A 217 -12.83 -4.12 5.91
C ASN A 217 -11.64 -4.74 5.16
N THR A 218 -11.11 -4.05 4.14
CA THR A 218 -9.95 -4.49 3.36
C THR A 218 -8.78 -3.57 3.62
N LEU A 219 -7.87 -4.02 4.46
CA LEU A 219 -6.59 -3.40 4.78
C LEU A 219 -5.47 -4.23 4.15
N TRP A 220 -4.28 -3.72 4.19
CA TRP A 220 -3.07 -4.46 3.89
C TRP A 220 -1.93 -3.98 4.78
N TYR A 221 -0.85 -4.73 4.89
CA TYR A 221 0.32 -4.32 5.66
C TYR A 221 1.56 -4.44 4.80
N HIS A 222 2.46 -3.48 4.97
CA HIS A 222 3.69 -3.41 4.19
C HIS A 222 4.80 -2.71 4.98
N ASP A 223 6.03 -2.85 4.51
CA ASP A 223 7.15 -2.11 5.10
C ASP A 223 7.01 -0.61 4.80
N HIS A 224 7.37 0.21 5.77
CA HIS A 224 7.30 1.67 5.71
C HIS A 224 8.57 2.32 6.25
N ARG A 225 9.71 1.62 6.12
CA ARG A 225 11.00 2.10 6.60
C ARG A 225 11.40 3.34 5.84
N GLU A 226 11.68 4.47 6.53
CA GLU A 226 12.17 5.73 5.97
C GLU A 226 13.28 5.49 4.93
N ASP A 227 13.20 6.09 3.76
CA ASP A 227 14.08 5.97 2.59
C ASP A 227 14.14 4.57 1.94
N PHE A 228 13.41 3.57 2.44
CA PHE A 228 13.49 2.19 1.95
C PHE A 228 12.13 1.48 1.86
N THR A 229 11.02 2.21 1.91
CA THR A 229 9.68 1.63 1.69
C THR A 229 9.64 0.90 0.35
N ALA A 230 10.01 1.58 -0.73
CA ALA A 230 9.97 1.03 -2.08
C ALA A 230 10.82 -0.24 -2.24
N PRO A 231 12.13 -0.26 -1.92
CA PRO A 231 12.94 -1.46 -2.10
C PRO A 231 12.52 -2.62 -1.20
N ASN A 232 12.05 -2.36 0.04
CA ASN A 232 11.63 -3.41 0.96
C ASN A 232 10.30 -4.04 0.53
N VAL A 233 9.31 -3.24 0.10
CA VAL A 233 8.06 -3.73 -0.51
C VAL A 233 8.34 -4.46 -1.82
N TYR A 234 9.25 -3.93 -2.65
CA TYR A 234 9.64 -4.59 -3.89
C TYR A 234 10.27 -5.96 -3.67
N ARG A 235 11.02 -6.14 -2.57
CA ARG A 235 11.55 -7.44 -2.17
C ARG A 235 10.49 -8.42 -1.69
N GLY A 236 9.27 -7.94 -1.31
CA GLY A 236 8.15 -8.80 -0.99
C GLY A 236 7.48 -8.52 0.36
N LEU A 237 7.86 -7.44 1.06
CA LEU A 237 7.26 -7.10 2.35
C LEU A 237 5.88 -6.45 2.20
N ALA A 238 4.89 -7.26 1.81
CA ALA A 238 3.48 -6.90 1.73
C ALA A 238 2.58 -8.11 2.02
N GLY A 239 1.40 -7.88 2.62
CA GLY A 239 0.39 -8.90 2.89
C GLY A 239 -0.99 -8.30 3.13
N ALA A 240 -2.06 -9.08 3.02
CA ALA A 240 -3.43 -8.64 3.20
C ALA A 240 -3.88 -8.75 4.65
N TYR A 241 -4.70 -7.79 5.09
CA TYR A 241 -5.37 -7.80 6.39
C TYR A 241 -6.87 -7.56 6.20
N ILE A 242 -7.70 -8.51 6.63
CA ILE A 242 -9.15 -8.45 6.47
C ILE A 242 -9.78 -8.28 7.85
N LEU A 243 -10.63 -7.26 7.99
CA LEU A 243 -11.35 -7.00 9.23
C LEU A 243 -12.85 -7.20 9.00
N PHE A 244 -13.45 -8.16 9.69
CA PHE A 244 -14.89 -8.40 9.68
C PHE A 244 -15.59 -7.74 10.87
N ASP A 245 -16.88 -7.47 10.70
CA ASP A 245 -17.78 -6.97 11.74
C ASP A 245 -19.11 -7.73 11.74
N SER A 246 -20.11 -7.21 12.42
CA SER A 246 -21.45 -7.82 12.43
C SER A 246 -22.19 -7.68 11.09
N LEU A 247 -21.88 -6.63 10.31
CA LEU A 247 -22.51 -6.36 9.02
C LEU A 247 -21.81 -7.13 7.89
N ASP A 248 -20.52 -6.91 7.68
CA ASP A 248 -19.66 -7.75 6.82
C ASP A 248 -19.07 -8.88 7.68
N SER A 249 -19.90 -9.90 7.91
CA SER A 249 -19.60 -10.92 8.92
C SER A 249 -18.58 -11.97 8.48
N GLY A 250 -18.20 -11.99 7.20
CA GLY A 250 -17.41 -13.07 6.60
C GLY A 250 -18.15 -14.41 6.56
N SER A 251 -19.50 -14.38 6.52
CA SER A 251 -20.37 -15.55 6.46
C SER A 251 -21.49 -15.35 5.46
N GLU A 252 -21.83 -16.40 4.71
CA GLU A 252 -22.97 -16.40 3.78
C GLU A 252 -24.32 -16.66 4.47
N SER A 253 -24.33 -16.85 5.81
CA SER A 253 -25.53 -17.11 6.60
C SER A 253 -25.93 -15.94 7.51
N SER A 254 -25.09 -14.92 7.66
CA SER A 254 -25.33 -13.79 8.55
C SER A 254 -24.80 -12.47 7.96
N GLY A 255 -25.29 -11.34 8.49
CA GLY A 255 -24.92 -10.01 8.02
C GLY A 255 -25.34 -9.78 6.56
N LEU A 256 -24.47 -9.17 5.77
CA LEU A 256 -24.70 -8.91 4.33
C LEU A 256 -24.69 -10.18 3.47
N ARG A 257 -24.22 -11.28 4.01
CA ARG A 257 -24.11 -12.57 3.29
C ARG A 257 -23.33 -12.47 1.97
N LEU A 258 -22.29 -11.65 1.92
CA LEU A 258 -21.39 -11.55 0.78
C LEU A 258 -20.65 -12.88 0.55
N PRO A 259 -20.12 -13.14 -0.65
CA PRO A 259 -19.26 -14.31 -0.87
C PRO A 259 -18.15 -14.34 0.16
N SER A 260 -17.99 -15.46 0.86
CA SER A 260 -17.17 -15.54 2.05
C SER A 260 -16.40 -16.85 2.17
N GLY A 261 -15.47 -16.90 3.11
CA GLY A 261 -14.45 -17.93 3.23
C GLY A 261 -13.15 -17.42 2.64
N VAL A 262 -12.36 -16.72 3.46
CA VAL A 262 -11.06 -16.14 3.06
C VAL A 262 -10.16 -17.24 2.51
N GLY A 263 -9.60 -17.01 1.33
CA GLY A 263 -8.80 -17.97 0.59
C GLY A 263 -9.63 -18.99 -0.24
N ARG A 264 -10.96 -18.98 -0.13
CA ARG A 264 -11.84 -19.86 -0.91
C ARG A 264 -12.77 -19.09 -1.85
N TYR A 265 -13.63 -18.21 -1.32
CA TYR A 265 -14.59 -17.40 -2.10
C TYR A 265 -14.48 -15.90 -1.81
N ASP A 266 -13.62 -15.52 -0.87
CA ASP A 266 -13.21 -14.16 -0.53
C ASP A 266 -11.67 -14.11 -0.63
N ILE A 267 -11.16 -13.58 -1.74
CA ILE A 267 -9.77 -13.74 -2.18
C ILE A 267 -9.08 -12.38 -2.21
N PRO A 268 -8.09 -12.11 -1.36
CA PRO A 268 -7.23 -10.94 -1.52
C PRO A 268 -6.26 -11.15 -2.69
N LEU A 269 -6.15 -10.14 -3.54
CA LEU A 269 -5.29 -10.13 -4.71
C LEU A 269 -4.38 -8.89 -4.66
N ILE A 270 -3.10 -9.07 -4.34
CA ILE A 270 -2.09 -8.02 -4.42
C ILE A 270 -1.57 -7.97 -5.85
N LEU A 271 -1.87 -6.86 -6.54
CA LEU A 271 -1.45 -6.58 -7.90
C LEU A 271 -0.13 -5.82 -7.88
N GLN A 272 0.84 -6.27 -8.64
CA GLN A 272 2.15 -5.64 -8.73
C GLN A 272 2.69 -5.73 -10.15
N ASP A 273 3.68 -4.89 -10.45
CA ASP A 273 4.58 -5.07 -11.58
C ASP A 273 6.02 -5.09 -11.05
N LYS A 274 6.88 -5.84 -11.74
CA LYS A 274 8.30 -5.91 -11.42
C LYS A 274 9.13 -5.88 -12.70
N LYS A 275 10.36 -5.35 -12.59
CA LYS A 275 11.31 -5.31 -13.68
C LYS A 275 12.25 -6.50 -13.57
N PHE A 276 12.34 -7.29 -14.65
CA PHE A 276 13.28 -8.38 -14.79
C PHE A 276 14.23 -8.09 -15.95
N ASP A 277 15.49 -8.45 -15.79
CA ASP A 277 16.50 -8.38 -16.86
C ASP A 277 16.30 -9.51 -17.90
N SER A 278 17.11 -9.53 -18.94
CA SER A 278 17.04 -10.56 -19.99
C SER A 278 17.38 -11.96 -19.49
N GLY A 279 18.10 -12.09 -18.38
CA GLY A 279 18.39 -13.35 -17.68
C GLY A 279 17.26 -13.81 -16.77
N GLY A 280 16.23 -12.99 -16.59
CA GLY A 280 15.10 -13.26 -15.71
C GLY A 280 15.37 -12.94 -14.24
N ASN A 281 16.42 -12.21 -13.91
CA ASN A 281 16.71 -11.78 -12.55
C ASN A 281 15.97 -10.49 -12.23
N LEU A 282 15.55 -10.36 -10.96
CA LEU A 282 14.84 -9.18 -10.49
C LEU A 282 15.76 -7.96 -10.48
N SER A 283 15.36 -6.89 -11.18
CA SER A 283 16.12 -5.66 -11.33
C SER A 283 15.50 -4.52 -10.52
N TYR A 284 16.34 -3.81 -9.77
CA TYR A 284 15.91 -2.65 -8.97
C TYR A 284 17.05 -1.63 -8.83
N ASN A 285 16.73 -0.36 -9.04
CA ASN A 285 17.63 0.76 -8.74
C ASN A 285 17.05 1.62 -7.61
N GLN A 286 17.56 1.47 -6.40
CA GLN A 286 17.08 2.19 -5.22
C GLN A 286 17.44 3.68 -5.20
N PHE A 287 18.31 4.12 -6.11
CA PHE A 287 18.73 5.53 -6.23
C PHE A 287 17.89 6.29 -7.28
N ASP A 288 16.95 5.62 -7.94
CA ASP A 288 16.07 6.23 -8.90
C ASP A 288 14.90 6.91 -8.15
N ALA A 289 15.04 8.22 -7.94
CA ALA A 289 14.04 9.03 -7.25
C ALA A 289 12.71 9.17 -8.04
N GLU A 290 12.74 8.92 -9.35
CA GLU A 290 11.55 8.95 -10.18
C GLU A 290 10.80 7.61 -10.14
N GLY A 291 11.51 6.53 -9.83
CA GLY A 291 10.97 5.18 -9.86
C GLY A 291 10.87 4.63 -11.28
N PHE A 292 10.24 3.48 -11.42
CA PHE A 292 10.07 2.81 -12.70
C PHE A 292 8.76 2.02 -12.74
N VAL A 293 8.36 1.64 -13.93
CA VAL A 293 7.31 0.65 -14.16
C VAL A 293 7.94 -0.67 -14.59
N GLY A 294 7.42 -1.77 -14.06
CA GLY A 294 7.89 -3.11 -14.36
C GLY A 294 7.52 -3.57 -15.77
N ASN A 295 8.19 -4.61 -16.24
CA ASN A 295 7.92 -5.25 -17.53
C ASN A 295 7.09 -6.55 -17.42
N LEU A 296 6.98 -7.11 -16.19
CA LEU A 296 6.13 -8.26 -15.90
C LEU A 296 5.08 -7.92 -14.84
N PHE A 297 3.89 -8.50 -15.00
CA PHE A 297 2.71 -8.23 -14.15
C PHE A 297 2.43 -9.42 -13.26
N LEU A 298 2.25 -9.16 -11.99
CA LEU A 298 2.11 -10.16 -10.95
C LEU A 298 0.78 -10.05 -10.21
N VAL A 299 0.26 -11.20 -9.82
CA VAL A 299 -0.84 -11.30 -8.86
C VAL A 299 -0.42 -12.26 -7.75
N ASN A 300 -0.48 -11.81 -6.51
CA ASN A 300 0.00 -12.55 -5.33
C ASN A 300 1.39 -13.16 -5.54
N GLY A 301 2.34 -12.35 -6.07
CA GLY A 301 3.73 -12.75 -6.25
C GLY A 301 4.01 -13.68 -7.43
N LYS A 302 3.02 -14.09 -8.22
CA LYS A 302 3.19 -14.91 -9.41
C LYS A 302 2.96 -14.10 -10.69
N VAL A 303 3.81 -14.29 -11.69
CA VAL A 303 3.67 -13.65 -13.00
C VAL A 303 2.51 -14.33 -13.75
N GLN A 304 1.48 -13.54 -14.05
CA GLN A 304 0.32 -13.96 -14.84
C GLN A 304 -0.18 -15.38 -14.48
N PRO A 305 -0.61 -15.64 -13.23
CA PRO A 305 -1.04 -16.96 -12.80
C PRO A 305 -2.42 -17.35 -13.33
N TYR A 306 -2.82 -18.61 -13.10
CA TYR A 306 -4.20 -19.05 -13.27
C TYR A 306 -4.87 -19.37 -11.93
N PHE A 307 -6.20 -19.31 -11.90
CA PHE A 307 -7.00 -19.65 -10.72
C PHE A 307 -8.27 -20.40 -11.13
N ASN A 308 -8.41 -21.63 -10.60
CA ASN A 308 -9.61 -22.43 -10.82
C ASN A 308 -10.73 -21.90 -9.91
N VAL A 309 -11.88 -21.57 -10.49
CA VAL A 309 -13.05 -21.07 -9.78
C VAL A 309 -14.24 -21.99 -9.99
N GLU A 310 -15.04 -22.19 -8.96
CA GLU A 310 -16.31 -22.88 -9.05
C GLU A 310 -17.38 -21.95 -9.68
N GLY A 311 -18.40 -22.50 -10.32
CA GLY A 311 -19.50 -21.73 -10.94
C GLY A 311 -20.41 -21.09 -9.89
N ARG A 312 -19.91 -20.10 -9.16
CA ARG A 312 -20.61 -19.34 -8.11
C ARG A 312 -20.03 -17.93 -7.99
N LYS A 313 -20.57 -17.10 -7.07
CA LYS A 313 -20.03 -15.77 -6.79
C LYS A 313 -18.76 -15.84 -5.95
N TYR A 314 -17.78 -15.00 -6.29
CA TYR A 314 -16.54 -14.75 -5.56
C TYR A 314 -16.41 -13.26 -5.27
N ARG A 315 -15.88 -12.92 -4.08
CA ARG A 315 -15.38 -11.59 -3.75
C ARG A 315 -13.87 -11.58 -3.97
N PHE A 316 -13.39 -10.64 -4.76
CA PHE A 316 -11.97 -10.35 -4.90
C PHE A 316 -11.67 -9.01 -4.25
N ARG A 317 -10.66 -8.99 -3.38
CA ARG A 317 -10.16 -7.79 -2.73
C ARG A 317 -8.87 -7.38 -3.43
N LEU A 318 -9.00 -6.51 -4.42
CA LEU A 318 -7.88 -6.02 -5.21
C LEU A 318 -7.10 -5.00 -4.38
N ILE A 319 -5.78 -5.14 -4.33
CA ILE A 319 -4.85 -4.24 -3.63
C ILE A 319 -3.77 -3.87 -4.62
N ASN A 320 -3.60 -2.59 -4.93
CA ASN A 320 -2.48 -2.16 -5.77
C ASN A 320 -1.22 -1.96 -4.93
N GLY A 321 -0.36 -2.98 -4.90
CA GLY A 321 0.93 -2.98 -4.22
C GLY A 321 2.13 -2.67 -5.13
N SER A 322 1.93 -2.03 -6.29
CA SER A 322 3.01 -1.58 -7.18
C SER A 322 3.74 -0.37 -6.64
N LEU A 323 4.97 -0.13 -7.11
CA LEU A 323 5.75 1.05 -6.73
C LEU A 323 5.23 2.34 -7.39
N ALA A 324 4.95 2.26 -8.72
CA ALA A 324 4.64 3.43 -9.54
C ALA A 324 3.53 3.18 -10.59
N ARG A 325 2.99 1.95 -10.67
CA ARG A 325 2.03 1.58 -11.72
C ARG A 325 0.60 1.77 -11.27
N TYR A 326 -0.16 2.49 -12.08
CA TYR A 326 -1.62 2.52 -12.06
C TYR A 326 -2.17 1.33 -12.83
N PHE A 327 -3.30 0.80 -12.38
CA PHE A 327 -4.05 -0.22 -13.09
C PHE A 327 -5.46 0.27 -13.43
N GLU A 328 -5.94 -0.01 -14.65
CA GLU A 328 -7.36 0.07 -14.96
C GLU A 328 -7.84 -1.35 -15.29
N MET A 329 -8.53 -1.96 -14.32
CA MET A 329 -8.84 -3.39 -14.32
C MET A 329 -10.19 -3.66 -14.93
N TYR A 330 -10.23 -4.68 -15.80
CA TYR A 330 -11.42 -5.20 -16.49
C TYR A 330 -11.54 -6.70 -16.26
N LEU A 331 -12.77 -7.22 -16.39
CA LEU A 331 -13.02 -8.65 -16.53
C LEU A 331 -13.23 -8.95 -18.03
N GLY A 332 -12.29 -9.63 -18.67
CA GLY A 332 -12.33 -9.96 -20.10
C GLY A 332 -12.51 -11.44 -20.36
N ASP A 333 -12.94 -11.81 -21.58
CA ASP A 333 -12.96 -13.19 -22.07
C ASP A 333 -11.88 -13.45 -23.14
N GLU A 334 -11.85 -14.67 -23.70
CA GLU A 334 -10.89 -15.06 -24.74
C GLU A 334 -11.04 -14.24 -26.03
N SER A 335 -12.24 -13.74 -26.29
CA SER A 335 -12.56 -12.87 -27.45
C SER A 335 -12.31 -11.39 -27.17
N ASN A 336 -11.71 -11.05 -26.03
CA ASN A 336 -11.47 -9.67 -25.56
C ASN A 336 -12.76 -8.84 -25.40
N ARG A 337 -13.90 -9.47 -25.12
CA ARG A 337 -15.11 -8.78 -24.67
C ARG A 337 -14.99 -8.55 -23.18
N PHE A 338 -15.42 -7.37 -22.72
CA PHE A 338 -15.35 -6.99 -21.31
C PHE A 338 -16.72 -7.12 -20.65
N HIS A 339 -16.75 -7.73 -19.47
CA HIS A 339 -17.93 -8.04 -18.69
C HIS A 339 -18.05 -7.13 -17.48
N ASN A 340 -19.26 -6.89 -17.03
CA ASN A 340 -19.51 -6.16 -15.80
C ASN A 340 -19.22 -7.04 -14.58
N PHE A 341 -18.78 -6.41 -13.51
CA PHE A 341 -18.69 -6.95 -12.17
C PHE A 341 -19.38 -6.02 -11.17
N THR A 342 -19.63 -6.49 -9.96
CA THR A 342 -20.22 -5.68 -8.90
C THR A 342 -19.10 -5.12 -8.02
N PHE A 343 -19.00 -3.80 -7.93
CA PHE A 343 -18.07 -3.08 -7.06
C PHE A 343 -18.76 -2.74 -5.75
N ILE A 344 -18.17 -3.10 -4.61
CA ILE A 344 -18.80 -2.99 -3.29
C ILE A 344 -18.02 -2.15 -2.28
N ALA A 345 -16.71 -1.97 -2.46
CA ALA A 345 -15.89 -1.19 -1.52
C ALA A 345 -14.74 -0.48 -2.21
N SER A 346 -14.40 0.71 -1.74
CA SER A 346 -13.24 1.53 -2.11
C SER A 346 -12.36 1.73 -0.89
N ASP A 347 -11.05 1.52 -1.02
CA ASP A 347 -10.06 1.53 0.08
C ASP A 347 -10.56 0.77 1.33
N GLY A 348 -11.14 -0.42 1.09
CA GLY A 348 -11.67 -1.28 2.14
C GLY A 348 -12.97 -0.81 2.77
N ASN A 349 -13.49 0.34 2.40
CA ASN A 349 -14.73 0.89 2.91
C ASN A 349 -15.92 0.47 2.04
N LEU A 350 -16.86 -0.27 2.62
CA LEU A 350 -18.09 -0.62 1.91
C LEU A 350 -18.82 0.65 1.46
N LEU A 351 -19.26 0.65 0.21
CA LEU A 351 -20.16 1.69 -0.30
C LEU A 351 -21.54 1.61 0.36
N GLU A 352 -22.34 2.65 0.20
CA GLU A 352 -23.73 2.60 0.63
C GLU A 352 -24.55 1.59 -0.20
N ARG A 353 -24.24 1.51 -1.50
CA ARG A 353 -24.87 0.60 -2.45
C ARG A 353 -23.82 -0.01 -3.38
N PRO A 354 -24.04 -1.26 -3.84
CA PRO A 354 -23.17 -1.84 -4.87
C PRO A 354 -23.32 -1.06 -6.20
N LEU A 355 -22.24 -0.98 -6.94
CA LEU A 355 -22.20 -0.42 -8.28
C LEU A 355 -21.92 -1.53 -9.31
N THR A 356 -22.58 -1.46 -10.47
CA THR A 356 -22.24 -2.30 -11.61
C THR A 356 -21.25 -1.55 -12.48
N LEU A 357 -20.01 -2.01 -12.54
CA LEU A 357 -18.93 -1.38 -13.30
C LEU A 357 -18.34 -2.38 -14.30
N GLN A 358 -17.77 -1.85 -15.37
CA GLN A 358 -16.98 -2.63 -16.33
C GLN A 358 -15.48 -2.49 -16.08
N LYS A 359 -15.07 -1.43 -15.36
CA LYS A 359 -13.67 -1.10 -15.08
C LYS A 359 -13.48 -0.44 -13.73
N ILE A 360 -12.27 -0.54 -13.19
CA ILE A 360 -11.82 0.19 -11.99
C ILE A 360 -10.42 0.72 -12.23
N LEU A 361 -10.23 2.01 -11.99
CA LEU A 361 -8.91 2.65 -11.91
C LEU A 361 -8.38 2.54 -10.47
N MET A 362 -7.12 2.15 -10.32
CA MET A 362 -6.45 2.00 -9.03
C MET A 362 -5.05 2.58 -9.09
N GLY A 363 -4.77 3.60 -8.27
CA GLY A 363 -3.42 4.05 -7.96
C GLY A 363 -2.75 3.15 -6.89
N MET A 364 -1.48 3.39 -6.62
CA MET A 364 -0.72 2.65 -5.62
C MET A 364 -1.34 2.87 -4.23
N GLY A 365 -1.46 1.78 -3.44
CA GLY A 365 -2.10 1.78 -2.13
C GLY A 365 -3.63 1.67 -2.15
N GLU A 366 -4.31 1.95 -3.26
CA GLU A 366 -5.76 1.84 -3.36
C GLU A 366 -6.23 0.38 -3.30
N ARG A 367 -7.40 0.16 -2.71
CA ARG A 367 -8.07 -1.13 -2.64
C ARG A 367 -9.45 -1.04 -3.29
N ALA A 368 -9.86 -2.14 -3.91
CA ALA A 368 -11.15 -2.27 -4.57
C ALA A 368 -11.73 -3.66 -4.34
N ASP A 369 -12.91 -3.75 -3.71
CA ASP A 369 -13.58 -5.03 -3.55
C ASP A 369 -14.63 -5.20 -4.64
N ILE A 370 -14.50 -6.29 -5.40
CA ILE A 370 -15.41 -6.64 -6.48
C ILE A 370 -16.03 -8.02 -6.26
N ILE A 371 -17.24 -8.22 -6.78
CA ILE A 371 -17.88 -9.53 -6.85
C ILE A 371 -18.03 -9.91 -8.31
N VAL A 372 -17.51 -11.10 -8.66
CA VAL A 372 -17.69 -11.75 -9.96
C VAL A 372 -18.57 -12.98 -9.79
N ASP A 373 -19.60 -13.08 -10.61
CA ASP A 373 -20.52 -14.22 -10.61
C ASP A 373 -20.18 -15.20 -11.74
N PHE A 374 -19.38 -16.22 -11.41
CA PHE A 374 -18.96 -17.24 -12.38
C PHE A 374 -20.07 -18.24 -12.71
N SER A 375 -21.19 -18.27 -11.98
CA SER A 375 -22.34 -19.13 -12.33
C SER A 375 -22.99 -18.75 -13.66
N LYS A 376 -22.70 -17.55 -14.17
CA LYS A 376 -23.17 -17.05 -15.47
C LYS A 376 -22.44 -17.65 -16.66
N TYR A 377 -21.35 -18.37 -16.43
CA TYR A 377 -20.48 -18.91 -17.46
C TYR A 377 -20.48 -20.45 -17.41
N PRO A 378 -20.49 -21.12 -18.55
CA PRO A 378 -20.35 -22.58 -18.61
C PRO A 378 -19.00 -23.05 -18.01
N PRO A 379 -18.95 -24.28 -17.44
CA PRO A 379 -17.67 -24.90 -17.10
C PRO A 379 -16.72 -24.96 -18.31
N GLY A 380 -15.43 -24.73 -18.06
CA GLY A 380 -14.39 -24.63 -19.10
C GLY A 380 -14.20 -23.22 -19.67
N THR A 381 -15.10 -22.28 -19.37
CA THR A 381 -14.91 -20.87 -19.77
C THR A 381 -13.67 -20.30 -19.11
N LYS A 382 -12.87 -19.56 -19.88
CA LYS A 382 -11.73 -18.80 -19.38
C LYS A 382 -12.06 -17.32 -19.37
N LEU A 383 -11.91 -16.71 -18.21
CA LEU A 383 -12.02 -15.26 -18.00
C LEU A 383 -10.69 -14.72 -17.50
N TYR A 384 -10.49 -13.42 -17.64
CA TYR A 384 -9.22 -12.80 -17.31
C TYR A 384 -9.43 -11.49 -16.52
N LEU A 385 -8.64 -11.28 -15.49
CA LEU A 385 -8.43 -9.95 -14.93
C LEU A 385 -7.42 -9.25 -15.85
N VAL A 386 -7.84 -8.15 -16.49
CA VAL A 386 -7.09 -7.50 -17.57
C VAL A 386 -6.77 -6.06 -17.20
N ASN A 387 -5.50 -5.67 -17.23
CA ASN A 387 -5.13 -4.26 -17.21
C ASN A 387 -5.13 -3.69 -18.62
N ARG A 388 -5.87 -2.62 -18.85
CA ARG A 388 -5.89 -1.94 -20.16
C ARG A 388 -5.21 -0.58 -20.16
N LEU A 389 -4.83 -0.07 -19.00
CA LEU A 389 -4.21 1.25 -18.90
C LEU A 389 -2.76 1.19 -19.44
N GLU A 390 -2.47 2.00 -20.45
CA GLU A 390 -1.11 2.18 -20.92
C GLU A 390 -0.35 3.09 -19.95
N GLN A 391 0.80 2.62 -19.49
CA GLN A 391 1.75 3.44 -18.73
C GLN A 391 3.17 3.02 -19.13
N VAL A 392 3.91 3.95 -19.75
CA VAL A 392 5.23 3.71 -20.34
C VAL A 392 6.38 4.12 -19.42
N ASP A 393 6.10 5.01 -18.49
CA ASP A 393 7.06 5.51 -17.50
C ASP A 393 6.39 5.71 -16.12
N PRO A 394 7.13 6.02 -15.06
CA PRO A 394 6.56 6.15 -13.71
C PRO A 394 5.75 7.43 -13.49
N ARG A 395 5.70 8.36 -14.45
CA ARG A 395 5.09 9.69 -14.26
C ARG A 395 3.60 9.61 -14.08
N LYS A 396 2.93 8.97 -15.03
CA LYS A 396 1.47 8.84 -15.07
C LYS A 396 1.03 7.90 -16.17
N PRO A 397 -0.22 7.43 -16.15
CA PRO A 397 -0.83 6.80 -17.31
C PRO A 397 -0.86 7.73 -18.52
N THR A 398 -0.72 7.19 -19.73
CA THR A 398 -0.79 7.97 -20.98
C THR A 398 -2.21 8.41 -21.33
N GLY A 399 -3.22 7.80 -20.68
CA GLY A 399 -4.63 7.96 -21.01
C GLY A 399 -5.13 7.06 -22.15
N LYS A 400 -4.22 6.30 -22.79
CA LYS A 400 -4.59 5.33 -23.81
C LYS A 400 -4.94 3.98 -23.19
N LEU A 401 -5.81 3.25 -23.88
CA LEU A 401 -6.17 1.88 -23.52
C LEU A 401 -5.50 0.89 -24.47
N LEU A 402 -4.80 -0.04 -23.89
CA LEU A 402 -4.21 -1.17 -24.61
C LEU A 402 -5.31 -2.06 -25.20
N THR A 403 -5.09 -2.57 -26.41
CA THR A 403 -5.96 -3.53 -27.08
C THR A 403 -5.11 -4.68 -27.61
N PRO A 404 -5.29 -5.89 -27.07
CA PRO A 404 -6.36 -6.39 -26.19
C PRO A 404 -6.23 -6.03 -24.71
N GLY A 405 -5.10 -5.52 -24.23
CA GLY A 405 -4.75 -5.33 -22.84
C GLY A 405 -3.87 -6.46 -22.31
N ILE A 406 -3.39 -6.30 -21.07
CA ILE A 406 -2.50 -7.25 -20.40
C ILE A 406 -3.33 -8.15 -19.48
N ARG A 407 -3.39 -9.43 -19.79
CA ARG A 407 -4.08 -10.45 -19.00
C ARG A 407 -3.23 -10.80 -17.78
N MET A 408 -3.62 -10.31 -16.59
CA MET A 408 -2.85 -10.47 -15.37
C MET A 408 -3.15 -11.77 -14.62
N LEU A 409 -4.39 -12.23 -14.65
CA LEU A 409 -4.84 -13.46 -14.01
C LEU A 409 -5.87 -14.15 -14.91
N ARG A 410 -5.74 -15.48 -15.10
CA ARG A 410 -6.72 -16.29 -15.79
C ARG A 410 -7.59 -17.03 -14.77
N PHE A 411 -8.91 -16.86 -14.88
CA PHE A 411 -9.90 -17.68 -14.18
C PHE A 411 -10.34 -18.84 -15.08
N GLU A 412 -10.36 -20.05 -14.53
CA GLU A 412 -10.88 -21.24 -15.19
C GLU A 412 -12.16 -21.69 -14.48
N VAL A 413 -13.29 -21.54 -15.15
CA VAL A 413 -14.61 -21.80 -14.56
C VAL A 413 -14.86 -23.30 -14.51
N GLY A 414 -15.03 -23.81 -13.30
CA GLY A 414 -15.40 -25.20 -13.00
C GLY A 414 -16.91 -25.41 -12.91
N PRO A 415 -17.34 -26.59 -12.42
CA PRO A 415 -18.74 -26.91 -12.22
C PRO A 415 -19.44 -25.93 -11.28
N ARG A 416 -20.77 -25.81 -11.43
CA ARG A 416 -21.62 -25.06 -10.51
C ARG A 416 -21.63 -25.74 -9.15
N THR A 417 -21.57 -24.92 -8.09
CA THR A 417 -21.67 -25.36 -6.71
C THR A 417 -22.71 -24.52 -5.96
N THR A 418 -23.06 -24.95 -4.74
CA THR A 418 -23.97 -24.21 -3.88
C THR A 418 -23.42 -22.82 -3.57
N ASP A 419 -24.26 -21.82 -3.72
CA ASP A 419 -23.95 -20.42 -3.45
C ASP A 419 -25.05 -19.79 -2.61
N ASN A 420 -24.80 -19.61 -1.32
CA ASN A 420 -25.72 -19.00 -0.37
C ASN A 420 -25.49 -17.48 -0.24
N SER A 421 -24.50 -16.95 -0.96
CA SER A 421 -24.18 -15.53 -0.92
C SER A 421 -25.21 -14.69 -1.69
N VAL A 422 -25.35 -13.45 -1.29
CA VAL A 422 -26.22 -12.47 -1.95
C VAL A 422 -25.42 -11.18 -2.23
N ILE A 423 -25.91 -10.40 -3.19
CA ILE A 423 -25.47 -9.02 -3.39
C ILE A 423 -26.62 -8.13 -2.91
N PRO A 424 -26.57 -7.58 -1.69
CA PRO A 424 -27.67 -6.79 -1.16
C PRO A 424 -27.77 -5.43 -1.85
N ALA A 425 -28.98 -4.87 -1.91
CA ALA A 425 -29.22 -3.55 -2.49
C ALA A 425 -28.59 -2.40 -1.65
N TYR A 426 -28.33 -2.66 -0.37
CA TYR A 426 -27.66 -1.76 0.56
C TYR A 426 -26.52 -2.49 1.25
N LEU A 427 -25.38 -1.82 1.39
CA LEU A 427 -24.19 -2.36 2.03
C LEU A 427 -24.01 -1.71 3.40
N ARG A 428 -23.43 -0.50 3.45
CA ARG A 428 -23.15 0.20 4.70
C ARG A 428 -23.55 1.66 4.59
N ALA A 429 -24.38 2.14 5.51
CA ALA A 429 -24.70 3.56 5.57
C ALA A 429 -23.43 4.39 5.76
N LEU A 430 -23.32 5.48 5.05
CA LEU A 430 -22.23 6.43 5.27
C LEU A 430 -22.52 7.29 6.51
N ALA A 431 -21.49 7.48 7.35
CA ALA A 431 -21.60 8.43 8.44
C ALA A 431 -21.86 9.84 7.87
N PRO A 432 -22.84 10.60 8.39
CA PRO A 432 -23.06 11.96 7.92
C PRO A 432 -21.83 12.80 8.21
N PHE A 433 -21.54 13.73 7.33
CA PHE A 433 -20.51 14.72 7.55
C PHE A 433 -21.10 16.13 7.43
N ASN A 434 -20.55 17.03 8.22
CA ASN A 434 -20.95 18.43 8.18
C ASN A 434 -19.79 19.31 7.71
N ARG A 435 -19.79 19.67 6.42
CA ARG A 435 -18.77 20.56 5.85
C ARG A 435 -18.68 21.88 6.62
N SER A 436 -19.80 22.42 7.10
CA SER A 436 -19.83 23.70 7.81
C SER A 436 -19.18 23.65 9.19
N ALA A 437 -19.00 22.47 9.77
CA ALA A 437 -18.25 22.27 11.02
C ALA A 437 -16.73 22.40 10.82
N ALA A 438 -16.23 22.14 9.63
CA ALA A 438 -14.81 22.28 9.29
C ALA A 438 -14.47 23.78 9.06
N LYS A 439 -13.90 24.40 10.10
CA LYS A 439 -13.49 25.83 10.06
C LYS A 439 -12.02 26.00 9.68
N ILE A 440 -11.21 24.97 9.81
CA ILE A 440 -9.78 24.98 9.50
C ILE A 440 -9.61 24.45 8.08
N ILE A 441 -8.84 25.18 7.27
CA ILE A 441 -8.47 24.78 5.93
C ILE A 441 -6.96 24.74 5.85
N ARG A 442 -6.39 23.60 5.42
CA ARG A 442 -4.97 23.46 5.13
C ARG A 442 -4.76 23.20 3.64
N SER A 443 -3.61 23.61 3.12
CA SER A 443 -3.24 23.38 1.72
C SER A 443 -1.92 22.64 1.64
N PHE A 444 -1.89 21.59 0.83
CA PHE A 444 -0.71 20.76 0.60
C PHE A 444 -0.49 20.62 -0.91
N ARG A 445 0.65 21.09 -1.36
CA ARG A 445 1.06 21.04 -2.76
C ARG A 445 2.17 20.01 -2.91
N PHE A 446 1.88 18.98 -3.68
CA PHE A 446 2.81 17.93 -4.06
C PHE A 446 3.57 18.40 -5.28
N GLU A 447 4.85 18.73 -5.10
CA GLU A 447 5.64 19.45 -6.08
C GLU A 447 7.11 19.04 -6.07
N ARG A 448 7.92 19.68 -6.91
CA ARG A 448 9.38 19.57 -6.83
C ARG A 448 9.97 20.87 -6.31
N ASN A 449 10.94 20.78 -5.41
CA ASN A 449 11.79 21.86 -4.99
C ASN A 449 13.25 21.54 -5.38
N ASN A 450 13.85 22.38 -6.22
CA ASN A 450 15.19 22.14 -6.78
C ASN A 450 15.38 20.74 -7.40
N GLY A 451 14.36 20.25 -8.10
CA GLY A 451 14.36 18.93 -8.73
C GLY A 451 14.06 17.75 -7.81
N GLN A 452 13.96 17.95 -6.50
CA GLN A 452 13.65 16.91 -5.51
C GLN A 452 12.15 16.93 -5.15
N TRP A 453 11.63 15.78 -4.71
CA TRP A 453 10.24 15.62 -4.29
C TRP A 453 9.98 16.36 -2.97
N SER A 454 8.88 17.07 -2.91
CA SER A 454 8.55 17.90 -1.74
C SER A 454 7.05 18.11 -1.59
N ILE A 455 6.63 18.47 -0.38
CA ILE A 455 5.29 18.96 -0.10
C ILE A 455 5.41 20.39 0.46
N ASN A 456 4.74 21.35 -0.16
CA ASN A 456 4.84 22.78 0.19
C ASN A 456 6.30 23.30 0.20
N GLY A 457 7.12 22.85 -0.77
CA GLY A 457 8.54 23.22 -0.86
C GLY A 457 9.44 22.62 0.21
N LYS A 458 8.92 21.70 1.04
CA LYS A 458 9.66 21.08 2.15
C LYS A 458 9.90 19.61 1.87
N PHE A 459 11.09 19.14 2.24
CA PHE A 459 11.45 17.74 2.25
C PHE A 459 11.03 17.08 3.56
N TRP A 460 10.88 15.76 3.55
CA TRP A 460 10.60 15.00 4.76
C TRP A 460 11.59 15.32 5.89
N ASP A 461 11.03 15.46 7.07
CA ASP A 461 11.78 15.65 8.32
C ASP A 461 10.93 15.06 9.47
N PRO A 462 11.34 13.93 10.07
CA PRO A 462 10.55 13.24 11.08
C PRO A 462 10.38 14.04 12.38
N GLU A 463 11.22 15.07 12.61
CA GLU A 463 11.09 15.92 13.80
C GLU A 463 10.24 17.17 13.56
N ARG A 464 10.00 17.54 12.30
CA ARG A 464 9.21 18.72 11.97
C ARG A 464 7.73 18.40 11.86
N VAL A 465 6.92 19.08 12.66
CA VAL A 465 5.46 19.01 12.58
C VAL A 465 4.96 19.98 11.50
N ASP A 466 4.47 19.45 10.38
CA ASP A 466 3.97 20.27 9.27
C ASP A 466 2.49 20.64 9.42
N ALA A 467 1.71 19.85 10.18
CA ALA A 467 0.33 20.14 10.55
C ALA A 467 0.03 19.59 11.96
N ALA A 468 -0.85 20.28 12.69
CA ALA A 468 -1.32 19.85 14.01
C ALA A 468 -2.85 19.89 14.06
N PRO A 469 -3.55 18.92 13.46
CA PRO A 469 -5.00 18.82 13.57
C PRO A 469 -5.41 18.44 14.99
N LYS A 470 -6.53 19.03 15.44
CA LYS A 470 -7.09 18.71 16.76
C LYS A 470 -7.94 17.45 16.69
N LEU A 471 -7.83 16.64 17.72
CA LEU A 471 -8.63 15.43 17.90
C LEU A 471 -10.13 15.76 17.86
N ASN A 472 -10.91 15.01 17.07
CA ASN A 472 -12.35 15.18 16.87
C ASN A 472 -12.78 16.52 16.25
N VAL A 473 -11.86 17.26 15.64
CA VAL A 473 -12.18 18.51 14.93
C VAL A 473 -12.05 18.28 13.44
N PRO A 474 -13.14 18.42 12.66
CA PRO A 474 -13.05 18.26 11.21
C PRO A 474 -12.31 19.43 10.56
N GLU A 475 -11.47 19.10 9.59
CA GLU A 475 -10.73 20.07 8.77
C GLU A 475 -10.96 19.80 7.28
N ILE A 476 -10.80 20.82 6.44
CA ILE A 476 -10.73 20.67 4.98
C ILE A 476 -9.25 20.73 4.58
N TRP A 477 -8.76 19.66 3.97
CA TRP A 477 -7.44 19.65 3.39
C TRP A 477 -7.55 19.78 1.87
N LYS A 478 -6.83 20.78 1.32
CA LYS A 478 -6.71 21.01 -0.11
C LYS A 478 -5.44 20.35 -0.58
N LEU A 479 -5.57 19.39 -1.47
CA LEU A 479 -4.45 18.64 -2.04
C LEU A 479 -4.28 19.07 -3.50
N GLN A 480 -3.06 19.36 -3.92
CA GLN A 480 -2.75 19.78 -5.28
C GLN A 480 -1.55 19.01 -5.83
N SER A 481 -1.68 18.47 -7.04
CA SER A 481 -0.57 17.86 -7.79
C SER A 481 0.06 18.91 -8.72
N ASP A 482 1.26 19.40 -8.38
CA ASP A 482 1.94 20.52 -9.07
C ASP A 482 3.43 20.24 -9.33
N SER A 483 3.76 19.06 -9.83
CA SER A 483 5.14 18.61 -10.04
C SER A 483 5.52 18.41 -11.52
N GLY A 484 4.93 19.22 -12.41
CA GLY A 484 5.39 19.27 -13.80
C GLY A 484 5.14 18.02 -14.63
N GLY A 485 3.98 17.36 -14.46
CA GLY A 485 3.58 16.24 -15.30
C GLY A 485 3.51 14.88 -14.59
N TRP A 486 3.65 14.84 -13.25
CA TRP A 486 3.56 13.67 -12.43
C TRP A 486 2.21 13.51 -11.73
N ALA A 487 1.72 12.30 -11.66
CA ALA A 487 0.56 11.93 -10.85
C ALA A 487 1.01 11.48 -9.46
N HIS A 488 0.19 11.78 -8.44
CA HIS A 488 0.46 11.43 -7.06
C HIS A 488 -0.75 10.74 -6.42
N PRO A 489 -0.66 9.46 -6.07
CA PRO A 489 -1.61 8.85 -5.13
C PRO A 489 -1.25 9.33 -3.71
N ILE A 490 -2.14 10.08 -3.09
CA ILE A 490 -1.90 10.73 -1.79
C ILE A 490 -2.59 9.92 -0.72
N HIS A 491 -1.79 9.39 0.21
CA HIS A 491 -2.26 8.64 1.38
C HIS A 491 -2.20 9.48 2.65
N VAL A 492 -3.24 9.36 3.47
CA VAL A 492 -3.34 9.98 4.80
C VAL A 492 -3.53 8.88 5.84
N HIS A 493 -2.64 8.82 6.82
CA HIS A 493 -2.67 7.83 7.89
C HIS A 493 -3.77 8.10 8.93
N LEU A 494 -4.08 7.11 9.76
CA LEU A 494 -4.98 7.05 10.90
C LEU A 494 -6.46 6.92 10.53
N ASP A 495 -7.05 7.92 9.89
CA ASP A 495 -8.49 7.94 9.59
C ASP A 495 -8.78 8.16 8.10
N ASP A 496 -9.78 7.46 7.60
CA ASP A 496 -10.30 7.70 6.25
C ASP A 496 -10.96 9.07 6.14
N TYR A 497 -10.87 9.66 4.96
CA TYR A 497 -11.48 10.96 4.62
C TYR A 497 -12.63 10.83 3.61
N ARG A 498 -13.33 11.92 3.42
CA ARG A 498 -14.35 12.08 2.37
C ARG A 498 -13.84 13.06 1.32
N ILE A 499 -13.88 12.66 0.06
CA ILE A 499 -13.59 13.57 -1.06
C ILE A 499 -14.81 14.49 -1.23
N LEU A 500 -14.59 15.80 -1.12
CA LEU A 500 -15.61 16.82 -1.30
C LEU A 500 -15.71 17.25 -2.74
N SER A 501 -14.56 17.44 -3.40
CA SER A 501 -14.49 17.79 -4.81
C SER A 501 -13.12 17.42 -5.40
N ILE A 502 -13.11 17.21 -6.71
CA ILE A 502 -11.90 17.11 -7.55
C ILE A 502 -12.06 18.09 -8.69
N ASN A 503 -11.14 19.04 -8.84
CA ASN A 503 -11.21 20.12 -9.81
C ASN A 503 -12.56 20.88 -9.75
N GLY A 504 -13.09 21.08 -8.52
CA GLY A 504 -14.35 21.73 -8.27
C GLY A 504 -15.61 20.88 -8.55
N ASN A 505 -15.46 19.64 -9.04
CA ASN A 505 -16.57 18.76 -9.36
C ASN A 505 -16.76 17.68 -8.26
N PRO A 506 -17.98 17.16 -8.08
CA PRO A 506 -18.21 16.00 -7.20
C PRO A 506 -17.36 14.80 -7.63
N PRO A 507 -16.88 13.97 -6.67
CA PRO A 507 -16.14 12.75 -7.00
C PRO A 507 -17.02 11.76 -7.77
N PRO A 508 -16.44 10.87 -8.59
CA PRO A 508 -17.15 9.82 -9.30
C PRO A 508 -17.83 8.87 -8.30
N PRO A 509 -18.88 8.15 -8.69
CA PRO A 509 -19.69 7.32 -7.78
C PRO A 509 -18.87 6.35 -6.94
N GLU A 510 -17.86 5.71 -7.51
CA GLU A 510 -16.98 4.74 -6.85
C GLU A 510 -16.07 5.36 -5.77
N TRP A 511 -15.88 6.70 -5.79
CA TRP A 511 -15.08 7.44 -4.81
C TRP A 511 -15.91 8.26 -3.82
N ARG A 512 -17.23 8.16 -3.84
CA ARG A 512 -18.13 8.89 -2.93
C ARG A 512 -18.17 8.33 -1.51
N GLY A 513 -17.59 7.16 -1.30
CA GLY A 513 -17.39 6.56 0.02
C GLY A 513 -16.30 7.25 0.83
N ARG A 514 -15.80 6.56 1.84
CA ARG A 514 -14.57 6.94 2.56
C ARG A 514 -13.38 6.35 1.82
N LYS A 515 -12.27 7.08 1.82
CA LYS A 515 -11.00 6.67 1.19
C LYS A 515 -9.83 7.09 2.07
N ASP A 516 -8.71 6.43 1.90
CA ASP A 516 -7.44 6.81 2.51
C ASP A 516 -6.34 7.11 1.47
N VAL A 517 -6.58 6.78 0.19
CA VAL A 517 -5.71 7.15 -0.94
C VAL A 517 -6.52 7.90 -1.99
N LEU A 518 -5.98 9.01 -2.50
CA LEU A 518 -6.55 9.77 -3.62
C LEU A 518 -5.49 10.00 -4.70
N SER A 519 -5.71 9.43 -5.87
CA SER A 519 -4.86 9.64 -7.03
C SER A 519 -5.18 10.97 -7.73
N LEU A 520 -4.26 11.92 -7.69
CA LEU A 520 -4.33 13.17 -8.43
C LEU A 520 -3.44 13.12 -9.67
N LEU A 521 -4.00 13.44 -10.83
CA LEU A 521 -3.25 13.62 -12.07
C LEU A 521 -2.52 14.96 -12.06
N PRO A 522 -1.56 15.20 -12.97
CA PRO A 522 -0.84 16.46 -13.03
C PRO A 522 -1.78 17.66 -13.21
N GLY A 523 -1.69 18.62 -12.31
CA GLY A 523 -2.52 19.83 -12.29
C GLY A 523 -3.87 19.66 -11.58
N ASP A 524 -4.22 18.45 -11.16
CA ASP A 524 -5.44 18.22 -10.37
C ASP A 524 -5.33 18.83 -8.98
N TYR A 525 -6.47 19.27 -8.46
CA TYR A 525 -6.64 19.63 -7.06
C TYR A 525 -7.89 18.97 -6.48
N ALA A 526 -7.88 18.70 -5.20
CA ALA A 526 -9.01 18.14 -4.49
C ALA A 526 -9.21 18.81 -3.13
N GLU A 527 -10.47 18.83 -2.68
CA GLU A 527 -10.80 19.11 -1.29
C GLU A 527 -11.24 17.80 -0.62
N ILE A 528 -10.61 17.46 0.49
CA ILE A 528 -10.99 16.33 1.32
C ILE A 528 -11.41 16.81 2.71
N LEU A 529 -12.38 16.13 3.32
CA LEU A 529 -12.77 16.33 4.70
C LEU A 529 -12.10 15.27 5.54
N VAL A 530 -11.23 15.69 6.45
CA VAL A 530 -10.55 14.84 7.42
C VAL A 530 -11.07 15.14 8.83
N GLU A 531 -11.13 14.12 9.67
CA GLU A 531 -11.40 14.25 11.10
C GLU A 531 -10.68 13.11 11.81
N PHE A 532 -9.61 13.43 12.52
CA PHE A 532 -8.82 12.45 13.26
C PHE A 532 -9.45 12.17 14.62
N ARG A 533 -9.56 10.90 14.98
CA ARG A 533 -10.34 10.46 16.13
C ARG A 533 -9.57 9.46 16.98
N ASP A 534 -9.96 9.38 18.24
CA ASP A 534 -9.56 8.34 19.20
C ASP A 534 -8.09 8.31 19.60
N PHE A 535 -7.16 8.70 18.72
CA PHE A 535 -5.72 8.60 18.94
C PHE A 535 -5.03 9.92 18.66
N THR A 536 -4.03 10.24 19.47
CA THR A 536 -3.17 11.41 19.31
C THR A 536 -1.75 11.00 18.94
N GLY A 537 -0.88 11.98 18.66
CA GLY A 537 0.53 11.73 18.33
C GLY A 537 0.84 11.87 16.86
N LYS A 538 1.99 11.34 16.45
CA LYS A 538 2.58 11.56 15.13
C LYS A 538 2.08 10.55 14.10
N TYR A 539 1.70 11.07 12.93
CA TYR A 539 1.26 10.33 11.76
C TYR A 539 1.81 10.97 10.49
N MET A 540 1.54 10.36 9.34
CA MET A 540 2.08 10.82 8.06
C MET A 540 0.99 11.04 7.02
N MET A 541 1.29 11.97 6.10
CA MET A 541 0.66 12.05 4.78
C MET A 541 1.78 12.05 3.75
N HIS A 542 1.66 11.22 2.72
CA HIS A 542 2.70 11.07 1.71
C HIS A 542 2.13 10.70 0.33
N CYS A 543 2.97 10.84 -0.69
CA CYS A 543 2.71 10.25 -1.99
C CYS A 543 2.96 8.74 -1.92
N HIS A 544 1.99 7.91 -2.29
CA HIS A 544 2.13 6.45 -2.27
C HIS A 544 2.79 5.89 -3.55
N GLN A 545 3.26 6.73 -4.45
CA GLN A 545 4.30 6.35 -5.39
C GLN A 545 5.59 6.22 -4.56
N GLN A 546 5.98 4.98 -4.26
CA GLN A 546 6.89 4.68 -3.17
C GLN A 546 8.30 5.24 -3.37
N SER A 547 8.75 5.44 -4.63
CA SER A 547 10.03 6.13 -4.88
C SER A 547 9.96 7.62 -4.55
N HIS A 548 8.79 8.27 -4.72
CA HIS A 548 8.61 9.67 -4.30
C HIS A 548 8.58 9.79 -2.78
N GLU A 549 7.92 8.85 -2.12
CA GLU A 549 7.89 8.73 -0.67
C GLU A 549 9.30 8.61 -0.10
N ASP A 550 10.09 7.62 -0.56
CA ASP A 550 11.49 7.39 -0.14
C ASP A 550 12.40 8.58 -0.41
N HIS A 551 12.04 9.43 -1.38
CA HIS A 551 12.81 10.61 -1.74
C HIS A 551 12.16 11.91 -1.27
N ALA A 552 11.54 11.88 -0.07
CA ALA A 552 11.10 13.01 0.74
C ALA A 552 9.71 13.61 0.43
N MET A 553 8.85 12.97 -0.40
CA MET A 553 7.48 13.44 -0.60
C MET A 553 6.53 12.97 0.50
N MET A 554 6.82 13.38 1.72
CA MET A 554 6.10 13.02 2.93
C MET A 554 6.12 14.18 3.93
N ILE A 555 5.07 14.29 4.75
CA ILE A 555 4.99 15.20 5.90
C ILE A 555 4.61 14.43 7.16
N ARG A 556 5.04 14.97 8.30
CA ARG A 556 4.52 14.61 9.61
C ARG A 556 3.37 15.53 9.98
N PHE A 557 2.28 14.94 10.48
CA PHE A 557 1.28 15.70 11.22
C PHE A 557 1.08 15.08 12.62
N ASP A 558 0.84 15.94 13.59
CA ASP A 558 0.58 15.52 14.97
C ASP A 558 -0.89 15.78 15.31
N VAL A 559 -1.62 14.71 15.63
CA VAL A 559 -2.97 14.85 16.18
C VAL A 559 -2.83 15.30 17.64
N VAL A 560 -3.32 16.50 17.93
CA VAL A 560 -3.23 17.10 19.26
C VAL A 560 -4.59 17.10 19.96
N PRO A 561 -4.63 17.07 21.33
CA PRO A 561 -5.89 17.12 22.10
C PRO A 561 -6.81 18.28 21.78
#